data_caa5c6248f6d77d2bf169839cd7b979c
#
_entry.id   caa5c6248f6d77d2bf169839cd7b979c
#
_cell.length_a   1.000
_cell.length_b   1.000
_cell.length_c   1.000
_cell.angle_alpha   90.00
_cell.angle_beta   90.00
_cell.angle_gamma   90.00
#
_symmetry.space_group_name_H-M   'P 1'
#
loop_
_entity.id
_entity.type
_entity.pdbx_description
1 polymer ?
#
loop_
_entity_poly.entity_id
_entity_poly.type
_entity_poly.pdbx_seq_one_letter_code
_entity_poly.pdbx_strand_id
1 'polypeptide(L)'
;MKNINKNSLIIFGYSEILTLALVVNSKLDKVKEFNIIEDDNEDKFFKVVSNFISNKTCLNNVFYSCGPGGFTIIRRIISYVKALKFNKYSRTKFIGLNNLFIIACYLNLKSKINDNIYILSILNYSKDHFVQIYQKKKNFLFSLKCLSDIKNIDLDHIDTYLGTLNLSIQNVHSVYLGANPNEVSFFKNIQIVDRSYILEIIINISDMIENNKISQTNYRNFLEEKFDPLYGKSPSTN
;
A
#
# COMPACT_ATOMS: atom_id res chain seq x y z
N MET A 1 -17.17 -17.02 -26.44
CA MET A 1 -16.66 -16.91 -25.06
C MET A 1 -17.30 -15.69 -24.41
N LYS A 2 -18.04 -15.83 -23.31
CA LYS A 2 -18.56 -14.65 -22.57
C LYS A 2 -17.37 -13.91 -21.99
N ASN A 3 -17.18 -12.63 -22.34
CA ASN A 3 -16.25 -11.75 -21.67
C ASN A 3 -16.68 -11.66 -20.19
N ILE A 4 -15.98 -12.40 -19.34
CA ILE A 4 -16.20 -12.29 -17.89
C ILE A 4 -15.53 -10.99 -17.46
N ASN A 5 -16.34 -10.00 -17.10
CA ASN A 5 -15.82 -8.75 -16.54
C ASN A 5 -14.97 -9.07 -15.32
N LYS A 6 -13.74 -8.59 -15.35
CA LYS A 6 -12.83 -8.70 -14.20
C LYS A 6 -13.05 -7.47 -13.30
N ASN A 7 -13.63 -7.69 -12.13
CA ASN A 7 -13.93 -6.65 -11.18
C ASN A 7 -13.00 -6.74 -9.97
N SER A 8 -12.34 -5.68 -9.64
CA SER A 8 -11.46 -5.59 -8.47
C SER A 8 -11.90 -4.46 -7.56
N LEU A 9 -11.99 -4.74 -6.26
CA LEU A 9 -12.21 -3.75 -5.22
C LEU A 9 -10.87 -3.34 -4.63
N ILE A 10 -10.64 -2.04 -4.47
CA ILE A 10 -9.50 -1.48 -3.77
C ILE A 10 -10.00 -0.83 -2.48
N ILE A 11 -9.38 -1.17 -1.36
CA ILE A 11 -9.61 -0.59 -0.03
C ILE A 11 -8.26 -0.10 0.49
N PHE A 12 -7.98 1.18 0.29
CA PHE A 12 -6.69 1.75 0.67
C PHE A 12 -6.83 2.79 1.77
N GLY A 13 -5.97 2.69 2.78
CA GLY A 13 -5.89 3.66 3.86
C GLY A 13 -4.58 3.52 4.63
N TYR A 14 -4.05 4.62 5.15
CA TYR A 14 -2.87 4.62 6.00
C TYR A 14 -2.96 5.67 7.12
N SER A 15 -3.82 6.65 6.95
CA SER A 15 -4.10 7.76 7.86
C SER A 15 -5.60 7.82 8.15
N GLU A 16 -6.13 9.00 8.22
CA GLU A 16 -7.55 9.26 8.50
C GLU A 16 -8.47 9.05 7.28
N ILE A 17 -7.89 9.01 6.09
CA ILE A 17 -8.65 8.89 4.84
C ILE A 17 -8.63 7.46 4.33
N LEU A 18 -9.84 6.93 4.11
CA LEU A 18 -10.08 5.68 3.42
C LEU A 18 -10.46 5.96 1.97
N THR A 19 -9.73 5.36 1.03
CA THR A 19 -10.07 5.38 -0.39
C THR A 19 -10.66 4.03 -0.77
N LEU A 20 -11.87 4.05 -1.35
CA LEU A 20 -12.52 2.91 -1.97
C LEU A 20 -12.54 3.11 -3.48
N ALA A 21 -12.13 2.10 -4.24
CA ALA A 21 -12.25 2.13 -5.69
C ALA A 21 -12.75 0.79 -6.24
N LEU A 22 -13.59 0.88 -7.27
CA LEU A 22 -14.02 -0.26 -8.07
C LEU A 22 -13.32 -0.15 -9.43
N VAL A 23 -12.63 -1.22 -9.82
CA VAL A 23 -11.92 -1.33 -11.09
C VAL A 23 -12.59 -2.42 -11.91
N VAL A 24 -12.97 -2.10 -13.15
CA VAL A 24 -13.62 -3.01 -14.08
C VAL A 24 -12.75 -3.12 -15.33
N ASN A 25 -12.27 -4.32 -15.64
CA ASN A 25 -11.38 -4.56 -16.77
C ASN A 25 -10.18 -3.60 -16.82
N SER A 26 -9.48 -3.49 -15.69
CA SER A 26 -8.30 -2.61 -15.49
C SER A 26 -8.57 -1.10 -15.65
N LYS A 27 -9.85 -0.68 -15.63
CA LYS A 27 -10.23 0.74 -15.67
C LYS A 27 -10.97 1.13 -14.40
N LEU A 28 -10.67 2.31 -13.89
CA LEU A 28 -11.39 2.88 -12.76
C LEU A 28 -12.85 3.14 -13.15
N ASP A 29 -13.78 2.47 -12.48
CA ASP A 29 -15.22 2.64 -12.67
C ASP A 29 -15.79 3.61 -11.64
N LYS A 30 -15.40 3.47 -10.38
CA LYS A 30 -15.92 4.26 -9.27
C LYS A 30 -14.86 4.46 -8.20
N VAL A 31 -14.78 5.66 -7.66
CA VAL A 31 -13.92 5.98 -6.50
C VAL A 31 -14.67 6.81 -5.49
N LYS A 32 -14.36 6.61 -4.22
CA LYS A 32 -14.88 7.42 -3.12
C LYS A 32 -13.89 7.47 -1.97
N GLU A 33 -13.71 8.66 -1.41
CA GLU A 33 -12.88 8.90 -0.23
C GLU A 33 -13.78 9.25 0.96
N PHE A 34 -13.32 8.82 2.15
CA PHE A 34 -14.01 9.03 3.41
C PHE A 34 -12.98 9.44 4.46
N ASN A 35 -13.32 10.44 5.26
CA ASN A 35 -12.59 10.73 6.48
C ASN A 35 -13.14 9.84 7.61
N ILE A 36 -12.28 9.02 8.19
CA ILE A 36 -12.69 8.02 9.20
C ILE A 36 -12.75 8.62 10.60
N ILE A 37 -12.05 9.72 10.87
CA ILE A 37 -12.03 10.36 12.21
C ILE A 37 -13.35 11.05 12.50
N GLU A 38 -13.96 11.69 11.51
CA GLU A 38 -15.26 12.35 11.69
C GLU A 38 -16.38 11.37 12.03
N ASP A 39 -16.14 10.08 11.81
CA ASP A 39 -17.09 9.00 11.96
C ASP A 39 -16.57 7.88 12.86
N ASP A 40 -16.50 8.13 14.16
CA ASP A 40 -15.97 7.18 15.16
C ASP A 40 -16.85 5.92 15.35
N ASN A 41 -17.94 5.82 14.60
CA ASN A 41 -18.86 4.68 14.64
C ASN A 41 -18.38 3.56 13.69
N GLU A 42 -17.93 2.42 14.23
CA GLU A 42 -17.53 1.24 13.47
C GLU A 42 -18.62 0.76 12.51
N ASP A 43 -19.88 0.82 12.91
CA ASP A 43 -21.01 0.42 12.07
C ASP A 43 -21.10 1.26 10.81
N LYS A 44 -20.71 2.53 10.87
CA LYS A 44 -20.75 3.44 9.73
C LYS A 44 -19.67 3.07 8.70
N PHE A 45 -18.46 2.70 9.16
CA PHE A 45 -17.40 2.19 8.28
C PHE A 45 -17.90 0.99 7.47
N PHE A 46 -18.45 -0.03 8.15
CA PHE A 46 -18.96 -1.23 7.48
C PHE A 46 -20.12 -0.90 6.50
N LYS A 47 -21.04 -0.02 6.88
CA LYS A 47 -22.13 0.42 6.01
C LYS A 47 -21.63 1.16 4.78
N VAL A 48 -20.66 2.06 4.95
CA VAL A 48 -20.07 2.83 3.85
C VAL A 48 -19.45 1.91 2.81
N VAL A 49 -18.62 0.96 3.25
CA VAL A 49 -17.94 0.04 2.32
C VAL A 49 -18.95 -0.93 1.70
N SER A 50 -19.91 -1.44 2.46
CA SER A 50 -20.96 -2.32 1.94
C SER A 50 -21.86 -1.64 0.92
N ASN A 51 -22.21 -0.38 1.14
CA ASN A 51 -23.01 0.42 0.19
C ASN A 51 -22.23 0.80 -1.07
N PHE A 52 -20.91 0.88 -0.99
CA PHE A 52 -20.05 1.14 -2.13
C PHE A 52 -20.07 -0.02 -3.13
N ILE A 53 -20.13 -1.25 -2.61
CA ILE A 53 -20.19 -2.48 -3.41
C ILE A 53 -21.67 -2.83 -3.60
N SER A 54 -22.19 -2.74 -4.82
CA SER A 54 -23.54 -3.18 -5.07
C SER A 54 -23.68 -4.70 -4.80
N ASN A 55 -24.84 -5.11 -4.31
CA ASN A 55 -25.12 -6.53 -3.99
C ASN A 55 -24.99 -7.50 -5.20
N LYS A 56 -24.93 -6.97 -6.42
CA LYS A 56 -24.83 -7.74 -7.67
C LYS A 56 -23.41 -7.80 -8.23
N THR A 57 -22.44 -7.09 -7.62
CA THR A 57 -21.07 -7.05 -8.14
C THR A 57 -20.34 -8.34 -7.77
N CYS A 58 -19.96 -9.12 -8.78
CA CYS A 58 -19.04 -10.24 -8.59
C CYS A 58 -17.62 -9.70 -8.57
N LEU A 59 -16.89 -9.87 -7.46
CA LEU A 59 -15.50 -9.46 -7.31
C LEU A 59 -14.56 -10.62 -7.64
N ASN A 60 -13.57 -10.38 -8.49
CA ASN A 60 -12.47 -11.31 -8.75
C ASN A 60 -11.35 -11.12 -7.72
N ASN A 61 -11.02 -9.86 -7.43
CA ASN A 61 -9.96 -9.52 -6.49
C ASN A 61 -10.43 -8.44 -5.50
N VAL A 62 -9.87 -8.48 -4.29
CA VAL A 62 -9.93 -7.40 -3.30
C VAL A 62 -8.51 -7.06 -2.92
N PHE A 63 -8.06 -5.85 -3.26
CA PHE A 63 -6.79 -5.29 -2.85
C PHE A 63 -7.01 -4.41 -1.62
N TYR A 64 -6.21 -4.59 -0.59
CA TYR A 64 -6.40 -3.84 0.65
C TYR A 64 -5.09 -3.48 1.33
N SER A 65 -5.06 -2.32 2.00
CA SER A 65 -3.93 -1.93 2.84
C SER A 65 -3.81 -2.87 4.03
N CYS A 66 -2.63 -3.45 4.22
CA CYS A 66 -2.29 -4.21 5.42
C CYS A 66 -1.29 -3.50 6.34
N GLY A 67 -0.89 -2.27 6.02
CA GLY A 67 0.02 -1.44 6.79
C GLY A 67 1.38 -1.24 6.12
N PRO A 68 2.30 -0.56 6.79
CA PRO A 68 2.08 0.19 8.02
C PRO A 68 1.17 1.40 7.84
N GLY A 69 0.74 2.01 8.95
CA GLY A 69 -0.15 3.18 8.99
C GLY A 69 -0.93 3.25 10.29
N GLY A 70 -1.98 4.07 10.32
CA GLY A 70 -2.83 4.23 11.48
C GLY A 70 -3.42 2.89 11.96
N PHE A 71 -3.19 2.56 13.22
CA PHE A 71 -3.60 1.28 13.80
C PHE A 71 -5.09 1.00 13.61
N THR A 72 -5.93 1.98 13.91
CA THR A 72 -7.39 1.85 13.82
C THR A 72 -7.87 1.59 12.41
N ILE A 73 -7.36 2.36 11.41
CA ILE A 73 -7.79 2.19 10.02
C ILE A 73 -7.35 0.84 9.45
N ILE A 74 -6.12 0.42 9.70
CA ILE A 74 -5.61 -0.86 9.20
C ILE A 74 -6.41 -2.03 9.79
N ARG A 75 -6.72 -2.00 11.10
CA ARG A 75 -7.56 -3.03 11.73
C ARG A 75 -8.98 -3.04 11.18
N ARG A 76 -9.61 -1.88 10.98
CA ARG A 76 -10.95 -1.79 10.39
C ARG A 76 -10.97 -2.38 8.98
N ILE A 77 -9.98 -2.03 8.13
CA ILE A 77 -9.84 -2.60 6.79
C ILE A 77 -9.74 -4.12 6.84
N ILE A 78 -8.83 -4.66 7.64
CA ILE A 78 -8.59 -6.10 7.74
C ILE A 78 -9.83 -6.83 8.29
N SER A 79 -10.49 -6.30 9.31
CA SER A 79 -11.72 -6.88 9.86
C SER A 79 -12.83 -6.95 8.81
N TYR A 80 -13.00 -5.87 8.03
CA TYR A 80 -13.97 -5.84 6.94
C TYR A 80 -13.65 -6.87 5.85
N VAL A 81 -12.39 -6.95 5.44
CA VAL A 81 -11.94 -7.89 4.42
C VAL A 81 -12.12 -9.34 4.87
N LYS A 82 -11.84 -9.64 6.15
CA LYS A 82 -12.17 -10.95 6.76
C LYS A 82 -13.67 -11.25 6.66
N ALA A 83 -14.52 -10.29 7.03
CA ALA A 83 -15.96 -10.46 6.94
C ALA A 83 -16.46 -10.68 5.50
N LEU A 84 -15.90 -9.96 4.52
CA LEU A 84 -16.20 -10.18 3.10
C LEU A 84 -15.84 -11.61 2.65
N LYS A 85 -14.67 -12.10 3.04
CA LYS A 85 -14.22 -13.45 2.66
C LYS A 85 -15.16 -14.53 3.19
N PHE A 86 -15.58 -14.41 4.44
CA PHE A 86 -16.43 -15.43 5.07
C PHE A 86 -17.89 -15.42 4.57
N ASN A 87 -18.42 -14.24 4.22
CA ASN A 87 -19.85 -14.13 3.94
C ASN A 87 -20.24 -14.39 2.48
N LYS A 88 -19.58 -13.79 1.50
CA LYS A 88 -20.12 -13.73 0.14
C LYS A 88 -19.12 -14.04 -0.96
N TYR A 89 -17.85 -13.84 -0.69
CA TYR A 89 -16.82 -13.77 -1.73
C TYR A 89 -15.79 -14.90 -1.61
N SER A 90 -16.26 -16.15 -1.40
CA SER A 90 -15.38 -17.32 -1.21
C SER A 90 -14.47 -17.64 -2.40
N ARG A 91 -14.83 -17.20 -3.61
CA ARG A 91 -14.03 -17.37 -4.84
C ARG A 91 -13.18 -16.14 -5.19
N THR A 92 -13.28 -15.08 -4.44
CA THR A 92 -12.52 -13.84 -4.64
C THR A 92 -11.12 -13.99 -4.06
N LYS A 93 -10.11 -13.51 -4.78
CA LYS A 93 -8.75 -13.41 -4.23
C LYS A 93 -8.63 -12.16 -3.38
N PHE A 94 -8.05 -12.31 -2.18
CA PHE A 94 -7.81 -11.22 -1.26
C PHE A 94 -6.31 -10.95 -1.17
N ILE A 95 -5.88 -9.76 -1.55
CA ILE A 95 -4.47 -9.40 -1.71
C ILE A 95 -4.16 -8.22 -0.82
N GLY A 96 -3.44 -8.48 0.28
CA GLY A 96 -2.94 -7.45 1.17
C GLY A 96 -1.75 -6.73 0.56
N LEU A 97 -1.74 -5.41 0.61
CA LEU A 97 -0.70 -4.56 0.06
C LEU A 97 0.06 -3.86 1.19
N ASN A 98 1.38 -4.01 1.18
CA ASN A 98 2.27 -3.23 2.03
C ASN A 98 2.30 -1.78 1.54
N ASN A 99 1.93 -0.82 2.38
CA ASN A 99 1.86 0.59 2.01
C ASN A 99 3.24 1.16 1.62
N LEU A 100 4.32 0.73 2.26
CA LEU A 100 5.68 1.15 1.88
C LEU A 100 6.10 0.61 0.51
N PHE A 101 5.63 -0.57 0.14
CA PHE A 101 5.83 -1.10 -1.21
C PHE A 101 5.11 -0.25 -2.27
N ILE A 102 3.86 0.14 -2.00
CA ILE A 102 3.10 1.03 -2.89
C ILE A 102 3.84 2.36 -3.08
N ILE A 103 4.36 2.93 -1.99
CA ILE A 103 5.15 4.17 -2.02
C ILE A 103 6.42 3.99 -2.87
N ALA A 104 7.14 2.87 -2.72
CA ALA A 104 8.32 2.58 -3.53
C ALA A 104 7.99 2.48 -5.03
N CYS A 105 6.82 1.92 -5.37
CA CYS A 105 6.37 1.83 -6.76
C CYS A 105 6.11 3.21 -7.40
N TYR A 106 5.77 4.24 -6.61
CA TYR A 106 5.59 5.60 -7.10
C TYR A 106 6.83 6.12 -7.85
N LEU A 107 7.99 5.89 -7.29
CA LEU A 107 9.25 6.31 -7.90
C LEU A 107 9.45 5.68 -9.28
N ASN A 108 9.09 4.43 -9.42
CA ASN A 108 9.20 3.70 -10.69
C ASN A 108 8.23 4.19 -11.77
N LEU A 109 7.06 4.72 -11.36
CA LEU A 109 6.09 5.29 -12.30
C LEU A 109 6.50 6.67 -12.80
N LYS A 110 7.04 7.50 -11.90
CA LYS A 110 7.35 8.90 -12.19
C LYS A 110 8.70 9.13 -12.87
N SER A 111 9.67 8.27 -12.59
CA SER A 111 11.04 8.46 -13.04
C SER A 111 11.49 7.26 -13.85
N LYS A 112 12.08 7.49 -15.02
CA LYS A 112 12.87 6.46 -15.72
C LYS A 112 14.17 6.23 -14.92
N ILE A 113 14.03 5.62 -13.76
CA ILE A 113 15.17 5.39 -12.88
C ILE A 113 15.95 4.17 -13.38
N ASN A 114 17.27 4.29 -13.36
CA ASN A 114 18.18 3.24 -13.75
C ASN A 114 17.98 1.96 -12.91
N ASP A 115 18.40 0.82 -13.44
CA ASP A 115 18.45 -0.43 -12.69
C ASP A 115 19.48 -0.38 -11.56
N ASN A 116 19.34 -1.26 -10.58
CA ASN A 116 20.23 -1.41 -9.42
C ASN A 116 20.29 -0.23 -8.45
N ILE A 117 19.28 0.58 -8.38
CA ILE A 117 19.18 1.61 -7.34
C ILE A 117 18.50 1.09 -6.08
N TYR A 118 18.80 1.77 -4.98
CA TYR A 118 18.14 1.56 -3.70
C TYR A 118 17.05 2.62 -3.48
N ILE A 119 15.88 2.18 -3.02
CA ILE A 119 14.73 3.02 -2.73
C ILE A 119 14.43 2.92 -1.25
N LEU A 120 14.47 4.05 -0.56
CA LEU A 120 14.01 4.20 0.82
C LEU A 120 12.58 4.71 0.80
N SER A 121 11.63 3.87 1.17
CA SER A 121 10.24 4.28 1.35
C SER A 121 10.00 4.74 2.76
N ILE A 122 9.40 5.90 2.92
CA ILE A 122 9.11 6.53 4.19
C ILE A 122 7.62 6.84 4.25
N LEU A 123 6.93 6.33 5.26
CA LEU A 123 5.55 6.64 5.57
C LEU A 123 5.49 7.31 6.94
N ASN A 124 5.03 8.55 7.00
CA ASN A 124 4.75 9.23 8.24
C ASN A 124 3.27 9.06 8.62
N TYR A 125 3.04 8.64 9.86
CA TYR A 125 1.73 8.69 10.48
C TYR A 125 1.87 9.16 11.94
N SER A 126 1.28 10.28 12.25
CA SER A 126 1.42 10.94 13.57
C SER A 126 2.89 11.25 13.87
N LYS A 127 3.45 10.69 14.93
CA LYS A 127 4.86 10.83 15.33
C LYS A 127 5.75 9.70 14.82
N ASP A 128 5.18 8.69 14.17
CA ASP A 128 5.89 7.50 13.72
C ASP A 128 6.33 7.64 12.25
N HIS A 129 7.61 7.32 11.98
CA HIS A 129 8.13 7.20 10.62
C HIS A 129 8.44 5.74 10.33
N PHE A 130 7.59 5.12 9.53
CA PHE A 130 7.82 3.76 9.07
C PHE A 130 8.68 3.78 7.83
N VAL A 131 9.74 2.97 7.83
CA VAL A 131 10.69 2.89 6.71
C VAL A 131 10.89 1.46 6.26
N GLN A 132 11.16 1.31 4.97
CA GLN A 132 11.56 0.04 4.36
C GLN A 132 12.41 0.30 3.12
N ILE A 133 13.42 -0.55 2.89
CA ILE A 133 14.35 -0.40 1.79
C ILE A 133 14.09 -1.46 0.73
N TYR A 134 14.09 -1.00 -0.51
CA TYR A 134 13.93 -1.83 -1.69
C TYR A 134 15.10 -1.64 -2.65
N GLN A 135 15.44 -2.68 -3.40
CA GLN A 135 16.37 -2.63 -4.51
C GLN A 135 15.60 -2.85 -5.82
N LYS A 136 15.70 -1.92 -6.75
CA LYS A 136 15.20 -2.10 -8.10
C LYS A 136 16.17 -2.96 -8.90
N LYS A 137 15.69 -4.08 -9.45
CA LYS A 137 16.58 -5.04 -10.16
C LYS A 137 16.49 -4.98 -11.69
N LYS A 138 15.37 -4.52 -12.25
CA LYS A 138 15.10 -4.46 -13.71
C LYS A 138 14.09 -3.38 -14.04
N ASN A 139 14.00 -3.00 -15.30
CA ASN A 139 13.06 -1.98 -15.81
C ASN A 139 11.56 -2.34 -15.72
N PHE A 140 11.18 -3.31 -14.91
CA PHE A 140 9.78 -3.60 -14.61
C PHE A 140 9.31 -2.80 -13.40
N LEU A 141 8.11 -2.24 -13.51
CA LEU A 141 7.49 -1.36 -12.51
C LEU A 141 7.54 -1.94 -11.08
N PHE A 142 7.45 -3.26 -10.96
CA PHE A 142 7.36 -3.96 -9.68
C PHE A 142 8.54 -4.91 -9.42
N SER A 143 9.65 -4.77 -10.13
CA SER A 143 10.85 -5.56 -9.88
C SER A 143 11.64 -5.05 -8.67
N LEU A 144 10.92 -4.76 -7.57
CA LEU A 144 11.49 -4.31 -6.32
C LEU A 144 11.75 -5.51 -5.40
N LYS A 145 13.00 -5.70 -5.02
CA LYS A 145 13.39 -6.66 -3.98
C LYS A 145 13.40 -5.94 -2.65
N CYS A 146 12.60 -6.40 -1.70
CA CYS A 146 12.65 -5.93 -0.33
C CYS A 146 14.00 -6.35 0.32
N LEU A 147 14.71 -5.42 0.91
CA LEU A 147 16.00 -5.64 1.55
C LEU A 147 15.94 -5.60 3.07
N SER A 148 14.91 -4.99 3.65
CA SER A 148 14.80 -4.83 5.09
C SER A 148 13.38 -5.12 5.57
N ASP A 149 13.26 -5.43 6.86
CA ASP A 149 11.97 -5.40 7.53
C ASP A 149 11.45 -3.97 7.67
N ILE A 150 10.15 -3.83 7.96
CA ILE A 150 9.55 -2.55 8.31
C ILE A 150 10.13 -2.11 9.66
N LYS A 151 10.65 -0.90 9.72
CA LYS A 151 11.14 -0.27 10.95
C LYS A 151 10.36 1.00 11.24
N ASN A 152 10.12 1.27 12.50
CA ASN A 152 9.73 2.58 12.99
C ASN A 152 10.99 3.27 13.50
N ILE A 153 11.38 4.37 12.88
CA ILE A 153 12.67 5.02 13.09
C ILE A 153 12.45 6.52 13.24
N ASP A 154 13.14 7.12 14.23
CA ASP A 154 13.34 8.55 14.23
C ASP A 154 14.23 8.92 13.04
N LEU A 155 13.81 9.88 12.23
CA LEU A 155 14.51 10.28 11.03
C LEU A 155 15.94 10.79 11.30
N ASP A 156 16.21 11.32 12.49
CA ASP A 156 17.55 11.74 12.92
C ASP A 156 18.54 10.55 12.98
N HIS A 157 18.03 9.33 13.10
CA HIS A 157 18.83 8.10 13.14
C HIS A 157 18.85 7.34 11.80
N ILE A 158 18.33 7.92 10.73
CA ILE A 158 18.21 7.23 9.44
C ILE A 158 19.57 6.83 8.85
N ASP A 159 20.59 7.67 8.98
CA ASP A 159 21.94 7.36 8.49
C ASP A 159 22.56 6.16 9.23
N THR A 160 22.34 6.07 10.54
CA THR A 160 22.78 4.90 11.33
C THR A 160 22.08 3.64 10.83
N TYR A 161 20.78 3.71 10.57
CA TYR A 161 20.03 2.57 10.03
C TYR A 161 20.51 2.17 8.64
N LEU A 162 20.71 3.11 7.73
CA LEU A 162 21.26 2.83 6.40
C LEU A 162 22.67 2.20 6.50
N GLY A 163 23.50 2.68 7.42
CA GLY A 163 24.83 2.13 7.70
C GLY A 163 24.81 0.65 8.07
N THR A 164 23.80 0.18 8.79
CA THR A 164 23.63 -1.25 9.11
C THR A 164 23.43 -2.14 7.87
N LEU A 165 23.02 -1.54 6.75
CA LEU A 165 22.81 -2.19 5.47
C LEU A 165 23.93 -1.89 4.45
N ASN A 166 25.02 -1.26 4.89
CA ASN A 166 26.09 -0.73 4.04
C ASN A 166 25.60 0.25 2.97
N LEU A 167 24.60 1.04 3.30
CA LEU A 167 24.05 2.12 2.47
C LEU A 167 24.31 3.47 3.12
N SER A 168 24.26 4.53 2.30
CA SER A 168 24.28 5.90 2.78
C SER A 168 23.09 6.68 2.19
N ILE A 169 22.69 7.78 2.86
CA ILE A 169 21.60 8.63 2.40
C ILE A 169 21.82 9.20 1.00
N GLN A 170 23.09 9.33 0.57
CA GLN A 170 23.46 9.83 -0.76
C GLN A 170 23.25 8.79 -1.86
N ASN A 171 23.23 7.50 -1.50
CA ASN A 171 23.14 6.38 -2.44
C ASN A 171 21.72 5.81 -2.54
N VAL A 172 20.76 6.40 -1.83
CA VAL A 172 19.36 5.97 -1.87
C VAL A 172 18.49 7.05 -2.49
N HIS A 173 17.48 6.62 -3.24
CA HIS A 173 16.39 7.47 -3.67
C HIS A 173 15.28 7.37 -2.64
N SER A 174 14.90 8.48 -2.04
CA SER A 174 13.90 8.50 -0.98
C SER A 174 12.53 8.86 -1.53
N VAL A 175 11.50 8.21 -1.02
CA VAL A 175 10.10 8.47 -1.36
C VAL A 175 9.32 8.61 -0.08
N TYR A 176 8.62 9.71 0.08
CA TYR A 176 7.91 10.06 1.30
C TYR A 176 6.41 10.23 1.07
N LEU A 177 5.62 9.62 1.93
CA LEU A 177 4.19 9.84 2.06
C LEU A 177 3.88 10.25 3.50
N GLY A 178 3.46 11.49 3.70
CA GLY A 178 3.14 12.04 5.03
C GLY A 178 2.53 13.42 4.93
N ALA A 179 2.12 13.95 6.08
CA ALA A 179 1.46 15.25 6.18
C ALA A 179 2.44 16.43 6.11
N ASN A 180 3.67 16.24 6.57
CA ASN A 180 4.65 17.33 6.69
C ASN A 180 5.92 17.04 5.86
N PRO A 181 6.01 17.52 4.61
CA PRO A 181 7.20 17.33 3.77
C PRO A 181 8.49 17.96 4.33
N ASN A 182 8.38 18.95 5.21
CA ASN A 182 9.56 19.63 5.78
C ASN A 182 10.39 18.70 6.68
N GLU A 183 9.78 17.66 7.27
CA GLU A 183 10.48 16.67 8.09
C GLU A 183 11.55 15.89 7.33
N VAL A 184 11.45 15.86 6.01
CA VAL A 184 12.34 15.09 5.12
C VAL A 184 13.16 15.99 4.20
N SER A 185 13.19 17.29 4.45
CA SER A 185 13.89 18.29 3.61
C SER A 185 15.41 18.11 3.52
N PHE A 186 16.01 17.39 4.50
CA PHE A 186 17.44 17.08 4.49
C PHE A 186 17.85 15.98 3.50
N PHE A 187 16.89 15.23 2.96
CA PHE A 187 17.17 14.26 1.90
C PHE A 187 17.38 14.97 0.56
N LYS A 188 18.54 14.81 -0.07
CA LYS A 188 18.85 15.44 -1.36
C LYS A 188 17.99 14.90 -2.52
N ASN A 189 17.66 13.62 -2.48
CA ASN A 189 16.95 12.91 -3.56
C ASN A 189 15.62 12.35 -3.06
N ILE A 190 14.74 13.22 -2.54
CA ILE A 190 13.44 12.82 -2.06
C ILE A 190 12.33 13.19 -3.04
N GLN A 191 11.39 12.27 -3.22
CA GLN A 191 10.13 12.54 -3.91
C GLN A 191 8.97 12.44 -2.93
N ILE A 192 8.15 13.47 -2.90
CA ILE A 192 6.91 13.48 -2.12
C ILE A 192 5.82 12.81 -2.96
N VAL A 193 5.18 11.81 -2.39
CA VAL A 193 4.10 11.09 -3.07
C VAL A 193 2.85 11.94 -3.04
N ASP A 194 2.32 12.25 -4.21
CA ASP A 194 0.97 12.76 -4.34
C ASP A 194 -0.03 11.59 -4.22
N ARG A 195 -0.99 11.73 -3.31
CA ARG A 195 -2.02 10.72 -3.04
C ARG A 195 -2.80 10.28 -4.28
N SER A 196 -3.02 11.19 -5.22
CA SER A 196 -3.73 10.89 -6.46
C SER A 196 -3.10 9.74 -7.26
N TYR A 197 -1.77 9.56 -7.14
CA TYR A 197 -1.05 8.48 -7.83
C TYR A 197 -1.13 7.12 -7.13
N ILE A 198 -1.48 7.08 -5.86
CA ILE A 198 -1.57 5.80 -5.12
C ILE A 198 -2.58 4.87 -5.77
N LEU A 199 -3.73 5.42 -6.14
CA LEU A 199 -4.77 4.64 -6.80
C LEU A 199 -4.30 4.13 -8.17
N GLU A 200 -3.62 4.96 -8.95
CA GLU A 200 -3.02 4.57 -10.23
C GLU A 200 -2.01 3.42 -10.06
N ILE A 201 -1.16 3.49 -9.03
CA ILE A 201 -0.21 2.42 -8.72
C ILE A 201 -0.94 1.11 -8.43
N ILE A 202 -1.98 1.14 -7.59
CA ILE A 202 -2.72 -0.06 -7.21
C ILE A 202 -3.49 -0.64 -8.41
N ILE A 203 -4.04 0.21 -9.28
CA ILE A 203 -4.68 -0.24 -10.53
C ILE A 203 -3.66 -0.95 -11.44
N ASN A 204 -2.47 -0.39 -11.60
CA ASN A 204 -1.41 -1.03 -12.38
C ASN A 204 -0.96 -2.37 -11.76
N ILE A 205 -0.87 -2.46 -10.43
CA ILE A 205 -0.61 -3.71 -9.72
C ILE A 205 -1.73 -4.72 -10.02
N SER A 206 -2.99 -4.30 -9.93
CA SER A 206 -4.15 -5.13 -10.24
C SER A 206 -4.09 -5.70 -11.65
N ASP A 207 -3.84 -4.84 -12.65
CA ASP A 207 -3.71 -5.25 -14.05
C ASP A 207 -2.61 -6.30 -14.27
N MET A 208 -1.47 -6.11 -13.62
CA MET A 208 -0.35 -7.05 -13.74
C MET A 208 -0.63 -8.40 -13.10
N ILE A 209 -1.33 -8.42 -11.96
CA ILE A 209 -1.76 -9.66 -11.30
C ILE A 209 -2.80 -10.38 -12.16
N GLU A 210 -3.79 -9.66 -12.66
CA GLU A 210 -4.86 -10.21 -13.49
C GLU A 210 -4.36 -10.81 -14.81
N ASN A 211 -3.30 -10.24 -15.37
CA ASN A 211 -2.68 -10.68 -16.60
C ASN A 211 -1.50 -11.64 -16.40
N ASN A 212 -1.27 -12.14 -15.17
CA ASN A 212 -0.16 -13.03 -14.80
C ASN A 212 1.23 -12.51 -15.22
N LYS A 213 1.39 -11.20 -15.32
CA LYS A 213 2.67 -10.55 -15.68
C LYS A 213 3.66 -10.48 -14.52
N ILE A 214 3.22 -10.74 -13.30
CA ILE A 214 4.04 -10.78 -12.10
C ILE A 214 4.40 -12.23 -11.80
N SER A 215 5.71 -12.54 -11.75
CA SER A 215 6.17 -13.88 -11.35
C SER A 215 5.92 -14.14 -9.87
N GLN A 216 5.66 -15.39 -9.48
CA GLN A 216 5.42 -15.79 -8.09
C GLN A 216 6.55 -15.38 -7.13
N THR A 217 7.79 -15.24 -7.61
CA THR A 217 8.93 -14.80 -6.81
C THR A 217 8.82 -13.34 -6.33
N ASN A 218 8.02 -12.51 -6.99
CA ASN A 218 7.78 -11.11 -6.59
C ASN A 218 6.63 -10.96 -5.59
N TYR A 219 5.85 -12.03 -5.34
CA TYR A 219 4.69 -12.00 -4.42
C TYR A 219 5.03 -11.80 -2.94
N ARG A 220 6.30 -11.82 -2.54
CA ARG A 220 6.67 -11.54 -1.14
C ARG A 220 6.27 -10.13 -0.68
N ASN A 221 6.03 -9.21 -1.61
CA ASN A 221 5.53 -7.86 -1.33
C ASN A 221 4.00 -7.78 -1.33
N PHE A 222 3.33 -8.83 -1.80
CA PHE A 222 1.88 -8.97 -1.78
C PHE A 222 1.54 -10.11 -0.84
N LEU A 223 0.88 -9.80 0.25
CA LEU A 223 0.49 -10.82 1.23
C LEU A 223 -0.81 -11.47 0.76
N GLU A 224 -0.71 -12.47 -0.14
CA GLU A 224 -1.89 -13.25 -0.50
C GLU A 224 -2.47 -13.91 0.76
N GLU A 225 -3.75 -13.65 1.02
CA GLU A 225 -4.55 -14.25 2.08
C GLU A 225 -4.03 -14.09 3.53
N LYS A 226 -3.03 -13.24 3.77
CA LYS A 226 -2.62 -12.88 5.12
C LYS A 226 -3.49 -11.72 5.61
N PHE A 227 -4.30 -12.00 6.62
CA PHE A 227 -5.15 -10.99 7.26
C PHE A 227 -4.52 -10.41 8.52
N ASP A 228 -3.21 -10.42 8.60
CA ASP A 228 -2.49 -9.85 9.72
C ASP A 228 -1.96 -8.47 9.36
N PRO A 229 -2.14 -7.49 10.26
CA PRO A 229 -1.60 -6.15 10.04
C PRO A 229 -0.07 -6.16 10.02
N LEU A 230 0.52 -5.39 9.12
CA LEU A 230 1.95 -5.12 9.14
C LEU A 230 2.22 -3.94 10.08
N TYR A 231 2.80 -4.23 11.22
CA TYR A 231 3.20 -3.22 12.20
C TYR A 231 4.72 -3.03 12.13
N GLY A 232 5.15 -1.78 12.05
CA GLY A 232 6.57 -1.42 12.17
C GLY A 232 7.09 -1.45 13.61
N LYS A 233 6.19 -1.60 14.58
CA LYS A 233 6.49 -1.80 16.01
C LYS A 233 5.44 -2.72 16.64
N SER A 234 5.81 -3.39 17.72
CA SER A 234 4.83 -4.14 18.51
C SER A 234 3.75 -3.19 19.06
N PRO A 235 2.49 -3.62 19.13
CA PRO A 235 1.46 -2.87 19.81
C PRO A 235 1.93 -2.55 21.22
N SER A 236 1.84 -1.29 21.64
CA SER A 236 2.08 -0.94 23.03
C SER A 236 1.00 -1.63 23.89
N THR A 237 1.42 -2.56 24.73
CA THR A 237 0.58 -3.05 25.83
C THR A 237 0.56 -1.94 26.86
N ASN A 238 -0.49 -1.09 26.85
CA ASN A 238 -0.81 -0.23 27.98
C ASN A 238 -1.47 -1.06 29.07
#